data_143482704a9e337bfe047efc2ac2edaa
#
_entry.id   143482704a9e337bfe047efc2ac2edaa
#
_cell.length_a   1.000
_cell.length_b   1.000
_cell.length_c   1.000
_cell.angle_alpha   90.00
_cell.angle_beta   90.00
_cell.angle_gamma   90.00
#
_symmetry.space_group_name_H-M   'P 1'
#
loop_
_entity.id
_entity.type
_entity.pdbx_description
1 polymer ?
#
loop_
_entity_poly.entity_id
_entity_poly.type
_entity_poly.pdbx_seq_one_letter_code
_entity_poly.pdbx_strand_id
1 'polypeptide(L)'
;MKKLSIILAVVLIAVVASAAAVFAVGSSPEAKDVSVRLGTGTAGIFLDLENRGLLPDCAVDVEVMGDPGSMSLKAELHKTVMENNVMKMVKVDKVCVNPFSTVRMRGAEGEGYHIMVFGDVEHIKVFHIYLKFESGKVLHFHAETTGAEHGGHKH
;
A
#
# COMPACT_ATOMS: atom_id res chain seq x y z
N MET A 1 -13.57 -8.65 51.62
CA MET A 1 -12.28 -8.46 50.92
C MET A 1 -12.20 -9.30 49.65
N LYS A 2 -12.49 -10.59 49.65
CA LYS A 2 -12.40 -11.42 48.42
C LYS A 2 -13.32 -10.98 47.26
N LYS A 3 -14.55 -10.52 47.56
CA LYS A 3 -15.50 -10.04 46.53
C LYS A 3 -15.02 -8.72 45.87
N LEU A 4 -14.40 -7.82 46.63
CA LEU A 4 -13.87 -6.57 46.13
C LEU A 4 -12.67 -6.80 45.20
N SER A 5 -11.79 -7.76 45.55
CA SER A 5 -10.65 -8.13 44.70
C SER A 5 -11.08 -8.75 43.36
N ILE A 6 -12.15 -9.58 43.37
CA ILE A 6 -12.68 -10.17 42.14
C ILE A 6 -13.28 -9.09 41.22
N ILE A 7 -14.05 -8.15 41.77
CA ILE A 7 -14.65 -7.05 41.03
C ILE A 7 -13.54 -6.18 40.40
N LEU A 8 -12.50 -5.86 41.16
CA LEU A 8 -11.37 -5.05 40.67
C LEU A 8 -10.63 -5.76 39.52
N ALA A 9 -10.42 -7.08 39.62
CA ALA A 9 -9.78 -7.88 38.57
C ALA A 9 -10.63 -7.91 37.29
N VAL A 10 -11.95 -8.08 37.39
CA VAL A 10 -12.85 -8.08 36.22
C VAL A 10 -12.89 -6.73 35.55
N VAL A 11 -12.93 -5.63 36.31
CA VAL A 11 -12.88 -4.26 35.75
C VAL A 11 -11.55 -4.02 35.02
N LEU A 12 -10.43 -4.47 35.61
CA LEU A 12 -9.11 -4.29 34.96
C LEU A 12 -9.01 -5.06 33.65
N ILE A 13 -9.50 -6.29 33.59
CA ILE A 13 -9.53 -7.12 32.38
C ILE A 13 -10.40 -6.44 31.30
N ALA A 14 -11.56 -5.92 31.66
CA ALA A 14 -12.45 -5.23 30.74
C ALA A 14 -11.82 -3.96 30.15
N VAL A 15 -11.09 -3.18 30.95
CA VAL A 15 -10.38 -1.97 30.51
C VAL A 15 -9.24 -2.32 29.55
N VAL A 16 -8.46 -3.36 29.86
CA VAL A 16 -7.36 -3.81 28.98
C VAL A 16 -7.91 -4.34 27.66
N ALA A 17 -8.99 -5.12 27.68
CA ALA A 17 -9.62 -5.65 26.49
C ALA A 17 -10.19 -4.54 25.59
N SER A 18 -10.81 -3.51 26.17
CA SER A 18 -11.35 -2.37 25.41
C SER A 18 -10.24 -1.51 24.82
N ALA A 19 -9.13 -1.28 25.52
CA ALA A 19 -7.99 -0.56 25.00
C ALA A 19 -7.35 -1.30 23.81
N ALA A 20 -7.16 -2.62 23.91
CA ALA A 20 -6.62 -3.42 22.81
C ALA A 20 -7.53 -3.39 21.57
N ALA A 21 -8.85 -3.42 21.73
CA ALA A 21 -9.81 -3.31 20.64
C ALA A 21 -9.73 -1.95 19.93
N VAL A 22 -9.59 -0.86 20.67
CA VAL A 22 -9.45 0.49 20.10
C VAL A 22 -8.15 0.61 19.27
N PHE A 23 -7.05 0.04 19.76
CA PHE A 23 -5.79 0.02 19.01
C PHE A 23 -5.90 -0.79 17.72
N ALA A 24 -6.53 -1.94 17.74
CA ALA A 24 -6.69 -2.81 16.58
C ALA A 24 -7.64 -2.22 15.52
N VAL A 25 -8.74 -1.59 15.94
CA VAL A 25 -9.68 -0.91 15.01
C VAL A 25 -9.06 0.35 14.42
N GLY A 26 -8.21 1.04 15.18
CA GLY A 26 -7.55 2.27 14.75
C GLY A 26 -6.33 2.09 13.85
N SER A 27 -5.81 0.85 13.67
CA SER A 27 -4.64 0.62 12.82
C SER A 27 -4.96 0.92 11.35
N SER A 28 -4.06 1.63 10.70
CA SER A 28 -4.15 1.90 9.26
C SER A 28 -3.41 0.81 8.48
N PRO A 29 -3.78 0.52 7.24
CA PRO A 29 -2.94 -0.27 6.37
C PRO A 29 -1.53 0.31 6.24
N GLU A 30 -0.53 -0.56 6.08
CA GLU A 30 0.89 -0.20 5.93
C GLU A 30 1.41 -0.67 4.58
N ALA A 31 2.30 0.13 3.97
CA ALA A 31 3.03 -0.23 2.77
C ALA A 31 4.39 -0.81 3.15
N LYS A 32 4.72 -1.99 2.61
CA LYS A 32 6.01 -2.66 2.80
C LYS A 32 6.63 -3.05 1.46
N ASP A 33 7.94 -3.24 1.47
CA ASP A 33 8.70 -3.71 0.31
C ASP A 33 8.38 -2.93 -0.97
N VAL A 34 8.40 -1.60 -0.85
CA VAL A 34 8.07 -0.68 -1.94
C VAL A 34 9.20 -0.68 -2.97
N SER A 35 8.83 -0.79 -4.25
CA SER A 35 9.76 -0.73 -5.37
C SER A 35 9.16 -0.02 -6.57
N VAL A 36 10.02 0.52 -7.44
CA VAL A 36 9.64 1.24 -8.66
C VAL A 36 10.29 0.57 -9.87
N ARG A 37 9.51 0.44 -10.95
CA ARG A 37 10.03 0.08 -12.27
C ARG A 37 9.67 1.20 -13.24
N LEU A 38 10.70 1.85 -13.81
CA LEU A 38 10.52 2.90 -14.80
C LEU A 38 10.31 2.30 -16.19
N GLY A 39 9.37 2.88 -16.92
CA GLY A 39 9.17 2.69 -18.34
C GLY A 39 9.18 4.04 -19.07
N THR A 40 9.03 4.05 -20.38
CA THR A 40 8.96 5.28 -21.17
C THR A 40 7.62 5.97 -20.91
N GLY A 41 7.66 7.16 -20.29
CA GLY A 41 6.46 7.93 -19.94
C GLY A 41 5.56 7.29 -18.88
N THR A 42 6.05 6.25 -18.20
CA THR A 42 5.30 5.55 -17.15
C THR A 42 6.20 5.03 -16.04
N ALA A 43 5.64 4.82 -14.85
CA ALA A 43 6.29 4.09 -13.77
C ALA A 43 5.29 3.14 -13.10
N GLY A 44 5.72 1.93 -12.81
CA GLY A 44 4.99 0.99 -11.96
C GLY A 44 5.51 1.04 -10.55
N ILE A 45 4.63 1.24 -9.57
CA ILE A 45 4.96 1.17 -8.15
C ILE A 45 4.35 -0.10 -7.57
N PHE A 46 5.19 -0.89 -6.93
CA PHE A 46 4.86 -2.20 -6.37
C PHE A 46 5.11 -2.19 -4.87
N LEU A 47 4.24 -2.83 -4.11
CA LEU A 47 4.32 -2.89 -2.65
C LEU A 47 3.54 -4.07 -2.09
N ASP A 48 3.79 -4.39 -0.84
CA ASP A 48 2.93 -5.24 -0.04
C ASP A 48 2.06 -4.35 0.86
N LEU A 49 0.74 -4.42 0.67
CA LEU A 49 -0.24 -3.67 1.46
C LEU A 49 -0.74 -4.54 2.60
N GLU A 50 -0.30 -4.27 3.82
CA GLU A 50 -0.63 -5.03 5.02
C GLU A 50 -1.72 -4.33 5.85
N ASN A 51 -2.76 -5.05 6.21
CA ASN A 51 -3.78 -4.58 7.15
C ASN A 51 -3.70 -5.37 8.46
N ARG A 52 -3.30 -4.69 9.52
CA ARG A 52 -3.25 -5.24 10.88
C ARG A 52 -4.50 -4.93 11.70
N GLY A 53 -5.46 -4.23 11.13
CA GLY A 53 -6.72 -3.88 11.78
C GLY A 53 -7.72 -5.01 11.79
N LEU A 54 -8.80 -4.82 12.55
CA LEU A 54 -9.91 -5.76 12.69
C LEU A 54 -10.95 -5.62 11.55
N LEU A 55 -10.90 -4.54 10.79
CA LEU A 55 -11.83 -4.25 9.71
C LEU A 55 -11.13 -4.30 8.36
N PRO A 56 -11.80 -4.78 7.31
CA PRO A 56 -11.28 -4.64 5.95
C PRO A 56 -11.24 -3.16 5.57
N ASP A 57 -10.31 -2.79 4.69
CA ASP A 57 -10.27 -1.46 4.08
C ASP A 57 -9.90 -1.57 2.61
N CYS A 58 -10.35 -0.63 1.80
CA CYS A 58 -10.10 -0.62 0.37
C CYS A 58 -9.42 0.68 -0.04
N ALA A 59 -8.28 0.59 -0.71
CA ALA A 59 -7.67 1.71 -1.41
C ALA A 59 -8.52 2.05 -2.64
N VAL A 60 -8.97 3.30 -2.75
CA VAL A 60 -9.91 3.75 -3.79
C VAL A 60 -9.37 4.86 -4.68
N ASP A 61 -8.30 5.54 -4.24
CA ASP A 61 -7.66 6.60 -4.99
C ASP A 61 -6.18 6.69 -4.66
N VAL A 62 -5.38 7.21 -5.56
CA VAL A 62 -3.95 7.40 -5.38
C VAL A 62 -3.50 8.72 -5.99
N GLU A 63 -2.78 9.49 -5.19
CA GLU A 63 -2.07 10.69 -5.65
C GLU A 63 -0.57 10.46 -5.58
N VAL A 64 0.16 10.92 -6.59
CA VAL A 64 1.61 10.77 -6.65
C VAL A 64 2.25 12.12 -6.98
N MET A 65 3.28 12.46 -6.23
CA MET A 65 4.13 13.62 -6.50
C MET A 65 5.56 13.15 -6.73
N GLY A 66 6.23 13.73 -7.71
CA GLY A 66 7.61 13.39 -8.06
C GLY A 66 8.61 14.44 -7.59
N ASP A 67 9.76 13.99 -7.08
CA ASP A 67 10.91 14.83 -6.75
C ASP A 67 12.09 14.55 -7.70
N PRO A 68 12.83 15.59 -8.12
CA PRO A 68 12.75 17.01 -7.75
C PRO A 68 11.58 17.74 -8.40
N GLY A 69 11.08 18.80 -7.73
CA GLY A 69 10.09 19.73 -8.30
C GLY A 69 8.67 19.58 -7.80
N SER A 70 8.38 18.61 -6.93
CA SER A 70 7.04 18.37 -6.36
C SER A 70 5.93 18.35 -7.42
N MET A 71 6.22 17.70 -8.56
CA MET A 71 5.32 17.63 -9.71
C MET A 71 4.20 16.61 -9.43
N SER A 72 2.96 17.06 -9.53
CA SER A 72 1.81 16.16 -9.48
C SER A 72 1.76 15.30 -10.74
N LEU A 73 1.71 13.98 -10.57
CA LEU A 73 1.68 13.00 -11.63
C LEU A 73 0.34 12.29 -11.65
N LYS A 74 -0.16 11.99 -12.85
CA LYS A 74 -1.36 11.16 -12.97
C LYS A 74 -1.04 9.74 -12.48
N ALA A 75 -1.84 9.22 -11.55
CA ALA A 75 -1.69 7.88 -11.01
C ALA A 75 -3.02 7.14 -10.99
N GLU A 76 -2.96 5.84 -11.16
CA GLU A 76 -4.13 4.96 -11.18
C GLU A 76 -3.81 3.62 -10.52
N LEU A 77 -4.82 3.00 -9.89
CA LEU A 77 -4.75 1.61 -9.45
C LEU A 77 -5.01 0.69 -10.66
N HIS A 78 -4.11 -0.23 -10.90
CA HIS A 78 -4.18 -1.18 -12.01
C HIS A 78 -4.11 -2.62 -11.53
N LYS A 79 -4.59 -3.52 -12.38
CA LYS A 79 -4.43 -4.96 -12.23
C LYS A 79 -3.94 -5.58 -13.54
N THR A 80 -2.96 -6.45 -13.45
CA THR A 80 -2.55 -7.31 -14.54
C THR A 80 -3.50 -8.50 -14.62
N VAL A 81 -4.12 -8.70 -15.76
CA VAL A 81 -5.02 -9.82 -16.05
C VAL A 81 -4.53 -10.59 -17.27
N MET A 82 -4.80 -11.88 -17.30
CA MET A 82 -4.55 -12.72 -18.48
C MET A 82 -5.85 -12.88 -19.28
N GLU A 83 -5.83 -12.44 -20.52
CA GLU A 83 -6.94 -12.60 -21.46
C GLU A 83 -6.42 -13.15 -22.77
N ASN A 84 -6.91 -14.32 -23.18
CA ASN A 84 -6.48 -15.02 -24.41
C ASN A 84 -4.95 -15.20 -24.50
N ASN A 85 -4.31 -15.61 -23.40
CA ASN A 85 -2.85 -15.73 -23.26
C ASN A 85 -2.05 -14.44 -23.44
N VAL A 86 -2.70 -13.28 -23.37
CA VAL A 86 -2.06 -11.97 -23.40
C VAL A 86 -2.21 -11.31 -22.04
N MET A 87 -1.11 -10.81 -21.47
CA MET A 87 -1.16 -9.99 -20.28
C MET A 87 -1.66 -8.58 -20.63
N LYS A 88 -2.69 -8.13 -19.93
CA LYS A 88 -3.24 -6.78 -20.02
C LYS A 88 -3.21 -6.11 -18.65
N MET A 89 -2.92 -4.82 -18.64
CA MET A 89 -3.05 -3.97 -17.45
C MET A 89 -4.37 -3.22 -17.56
N VAL A 90 -5.25 -3.41 -16.59
CA VAL A 90 -6.56 -2.76 -16.57
C VAL A 90 -6.68 -1.91 -15.33
N LYS A 91 -7.28 -0.72 -15.47
CA LYS A 91 -7.62 0.13 -14.34
C LYS A 91 -8.65 -0.56 -13.46
N VAL A 92 -8.48 -0.45 -12.14
CA VAL A 92 -9.44 -0.94 -11.15
C VAL A 92 -9.90 0.22 -10.25
N ASP A 93 -11.14 0.12 -9.76
CA ASP A 93 -11.72 1.16 -8.93
C ASP A 93 -11.22 1.08 -7.48
N LYS A 94 -10.83 -0.11 -7.04
CA LYS A 94 -10.32 -0.31 -5.69
C LYS A 94 -9.47 -1.56 -5.53
N VAL A 95 -8.63 -1.54 -4.49
CA VAL A 95 -7.87 -2.68 -3.99
C VAL A 95 -8.19 -2.88 -2.51
N CYS A 96 -8.85 -3.98 -2.16
CA CYS A 96 -9.28 -4.28 -0.80
C CYS A 96 -8.30 -5.20 -0.10
N VAL A 97 -8.04 -4.92 1.18
CA VAL A 97 -7.23 -5.73 2.06
C VAL A 97 -8.03 -6.14 3.29
N ASN A 98 -8.15 -7.44 3.50
CA ASN A 98 -8.89 -8.03 4.61
C ASN A 98 -8.18 -7.81 5.96
N PRO A 99 -8.89 -7.95 7.10
CA PRO A 99 -8.27 -7.92 8.41
C PRO A 99 -7.12 -8.93 8.53
N PHE A 100 -6.04 -8.54 9.18
CA PHE A 100 -4.85 -9.38 9.43
C PHE A 100 -4.30 -10.07 8.19
N SER A 101 -4.36 -9.39 7.04
CA SER A 101 -3.89 -9.94 5.78
C SER A 101 -3.02 -8.94 5.02
N THR A 102 -2.33 -9.46 4.01
CA THR A 102 -1.48 -8.69 3.10
C THR A 102 -1.92 -8.94 1.67
N VAL A 103 -2.11 -7.86 0.91
CA VAL A 103 -2.28 -7.91 -0.55
C VAL A 103 -0.94 -7.61 -1.19
N ARG A 104 -0.42 -8.55 -1.95
CA ARG A 104 0.86 -8.42 -2.66
C ARG A 104 0.63 -7.69 -3.98
N MET A 105 0.76 -6.36 -3.95
CA MET A 105 0.63 -5.49 -5.13
C MET A 105 1.94 -5.53 -5.94
N ARG A 106 2.27 -6.67 -6.53
CA ARG A 106 3.52 -6.93 -7.28
C ARG A 106 3.28 -7.21 -8.76
N GLY A 107 2.15 -6.77 -9.30
CA GLY A 107 1.74 -7.10 -10.67
C GLY A 107 1.65 -8.61 -10.85
N ALA A 108 2.18 -9.13 -11.95
CA ALA A 108 2.11 -10.56 -12.27
C ALA A 108 2.81 -11.48 -11.26
N GLU A 109 3.75 -10.95 -10.46
CA GLU A 109 4.46 -11.72 -9.41
C GLU A 109 3.67 -11.82 -8.10
N GLY A 110 2.54 -11.14 -7.98
CA GLY A 110 1.66 -11.13 -6.81
C GLY A 110 0.21 -11.39 -7.20
N GLU A 111 -0.70 -10.58 -6.63
CA GLU A 111 -2.13 -10.69 -6.90
C GLU A 111 -2.58 -9.89 -8.14
N GLY A 112 -1.64 -9.40 -8.93
CA GLY A 112 -1.88 -8.65 -10.15
C GLY A 112 -1.92 -7.13 -9.96
N TYR A 113 -2.21 -6.63 -8.76
CA TYR A 113 -2.36 -5.20 -8.48
C TYR A 113 -1.03 -4.45 -8.48
N HIS A 114 -1.06 -3.19 -8.88
CA HIS A 114 0.04 -2.23 -8.80
C HIS A 114 -0.49 -0.81 -8.98
N ILE A 115 0.35 0.19 -8.67
CA ILE A 115 0.06 1.59 -8.96
C ILE A 115 0.78 1.95 -10.26
N MET A 116 0.04 2.50 -11.22
CA MET A 116 0.60 2.99 -12.48
C MET A 116 0.64 4.51 -12.44
N VAL A 117 1.82 5.06 -12.73
CA VAL A 117 2.07 6.51 -12.81
C VAL A 117 2.36 6.88 -14.24
N PHE A 118 1.79 7.98 -14.73
CA PHE A 118 1.90 8.45 -16.11
C PHE A 118 2.48 9.85 -16.15
N GLY A 119 3.33 10.11 -17.11
CA GLY A 119 3.94 11.40 -17.37
C GLY A 119 5.45 11.33 -17.53
N ASP A 120 6.12 12.46 -17.38
CA ASP A 120 7.58 12.54 -17.43
C ASP A 120 8.18 12.02 -16.11
N VAL A 121 8.35 10.70 -16.03
CA VAL A 121 8.82 10.00 -14.84
C VAL A 121 10.32 9.71 -14.86
N GLU A 122 10.98 9.89 -16.00
CA GLU A 122 12.38 9.45 -16.18
C GLU A 122 13.38 10.25 -15.33
N HIS A 123 13.01 11.47 -14.93
CA HIS A 123 13.83 12.36 -14.09
C HIS A 123 13.48 12.30 -12.62
N ILE A 124 12.44 11.56 -12.24
CA ILE A 124 11.99 11.45 -10.87
C ILE A 124 12.91 10.51 -10.10
N LYS A 125 13.41 10.98 -8.97
CA LYS A 125 14.25 10.20 -8.07
C LYS A 125 13.48 9.59 -6.93
N VAL A 126 12.47 10.31 -6.44
CA VAL A 126 11.62 9.87 -5.34
C VAL A 126 10.17 10.15 -5.70
N PHE A 127 9.34 9.15 -5.56
CA PHE A 127 7.88 9.29 -5.66
C PHE A 127 7.32 9.35 -4.24
N HIS A 128 6.48 10.35 -3.97
CA HIS A 128 5.66 10.48 -2.77
C HIS A 128 4.26 10.00 -3.10
N ILE A 129 3.81 8.93 -2.49
CA ILE A 129 2.54 8.28 -2.78
C ILE A 129 1.59 8.51 -1.62
N TYR A 130 0.38 8.97 -1.94
CA TYR A 130 -0.73 9.14 -1.01
C TYR A 130 -1.87 8.21 -1.44
N LEU A 131 -1.97 7.07 -0.79
CA LEU A 131 -2.99 6.07 -1.07
C LEU A 131 -4.19 6.32 -0.16
N LYS A 132 -5.35 6.62 -0.76
CA LYS A 132 -6.59 6.97 -0.05
C LYS A 132 -7.49 5.76 0.07
N PHE A 133 -8.07 5.57 1.25
CA PHE A 133 -8.92 4.45 1.59
C PHE A 133 -10.39 4.87 1.75
N GLU A 134 -11.31 3.92 1.55
CA GLU A 134 -12.76 4.10 1.79
C GLU A 134 -13.06 4.57 3.22
N SER A 135 -12.25 4.15 4.19
CA SER A 135 -12.36 4.59 5.60
C SER A 135 -12.02 6.06 5.83
N GLY A 136 -11.54 6.78 4.81
CA GLY A 136 -11.04 8.14 4.90
C GLY A 136 -9.58 8.25 5.33
N LYS A 137 -8.91 7.15 5.62
CA LYS A 137 -7.47 7.11 5.92
C LYS A 137 -6.65 7.38 4.68
N VAL A 138 -5.48 8.00 4.87
CA VAL A 138 -4.49 8.24 3.81
C VAL A 138 -3.17 7.63 4.26
N LEU A 139 -2.66 6.71 3.47
CA LEU A 139 -1.34 6.12 3.67
C LEU A 139 -0.33 6.88 2.81
N HIS A 140 0.65 7.50 3.46
CA HIS A 140 1.76 8.18 2.79
C HIS A 140 3.03 7.33 2.88
N PHE A 141 3.67 7.09 1.76
CA PHE A 141 4.94 6.39 1.67
C PHE A 141 5.77 6.87 0.47
N HIS A 142 7.03 6.47 0.43
CA HIS A 142 7.98 6.87 -0.60
C HIS A 142 8.42 5.66 -1.41
N ALA A 143 8.70 5.91 -2.68
CA ALA A 143 9.31 4.94 -3.57
C ALA A 143 10.50 5.61 -4.29
N GLU A 144 11.69 5.06 -4.14
CA GLU A 144 12.89 5.58 -4.76
C GLU A 144 13.20 4.81 -6.05
N THR A 145 13.56 5.56 -7.09
CA THR A 145 14.17 4.95 -8.27
C THR A 145 15.61 4.59 -7.91
N THR A 146 15.83 3.34 -7.52
CA THR A 146 17.19 2.83 -7.44
C THR A 146 17.80 2.96 -8.83
N GLY A 147 18.86 3.76 -8.95
CA GLY A 147 19.60 3.87 -10.19
C GLY A 147 19.92 2.47 -10.68
N ALA A 148 19.58 2.19 -11.93
CA ALA A 148 19.92 0.93 -12.55
C ALA A 148 21.43 0.74 -12.41
N GLU A 149 21.84 -0.14 -11.51
CA GLU A 149 23.20 -0.66 -11.56
C GLU A 149 23.32 -1.34 -12.93
N HIS A 150 24.01 -0.67 -13.82
CA HIS A 150 24.56 -1.32 -15.00
C HIS A 150 25.44 -2.43 -14.51
N GLY A 151 24.89 -3.64 -14.51
CA GLY A 151 25.66 -4.85 -14.34
C GLY A 151 26.72 -4.89 -15.42
N GLY A 152 27.87 -4.34 -15.11
CA GLY A 152 29.06 -4.47 -15.92
C GLY A 152 29.43 -5.95 -15.97
N HIS A 153 29.12 -6.60 -17.06
CA HIS A 153 29.81 -7.82 -17.43
C HIS A 153 31.30 -7.52 -17.52
N LYS A 154 32.03 -7.91 -16.49
CA LYS A 154 33.47 -8.10 -16.64
C LYS A 154 33.71 -9.47 -17.23
N HIS A 155 34.31 -9.46 -18.40
CA HIS A 155 34.99 -10.62 -18.99
C HIS A 155 36.15 -11.10 -18.13
#